data_5cd2486e7dfc7d2d2e2af1590fdfdabb
#
_entry.id   5cd2486e7dfc7d2d2e2af1590fdfdabb
#
_cell.length_a   1.000
_cell.length_b   1.000
_cell.length_c   1.000
_cell.angle_alpha   90.00
_cell.angle_beta   90.00
_cell.angle_gamma   90.00
#
_symmetry.space_group_name_H-M   'P 1'
#
loop_
_entity.id
_entity.type
_entity.pdbx_description
1 polymer ?
#
loop_
_entity_poly.entity_id
_entity_poly.type
_entity_poly.pdbx_seq_one_letter_code
_entity_poly.pdbx_strand_id
1 'polypeptide(L)'
;VQIKDRMQGGTENPAGEKRDMIREITLGQYYPADSVLHKLDPRVKLAGTMVFIISLFAFHSVEAYIGATLFLAGVIVISRVPLSFMLRGLKSIFFLMMFTVVFNLFLIKGTPVVSFWIFTITKEGIETAVAMAIRLIYLVIGSSVMTLTTTPNDLTDGLEKALRPLKKIRVPVHEIAMIMSIALRFIPILLEETDKIMKAQMARGADFESGGLIQKAKGMIPLLVPLFISAFRRANDLAMAMEARGYHGDEGRTKMKPLVYQNRDRMAYFLLLGYLVIMFFLNRIGFFAGLW
;
A
#
# COMPACT_ATOMS: atom_id res chain seq x y z
N VAL A 1 0.17 -36.71 -13.19
CA VAL A 1 -0.79 -36.82 -14.32
C VAL A 1 -1.50 -35.48 -14.46
N GLN A 2 -0.88 -34.51 -15.14
CA GLN A 2 -1.57 -33.29 -15.69
C GLN A 2 -0.59 -32.46 -16.50
N ILE A 3 -0.13 -33.03 -17.62
CA ILE A 3 0.54 -32.29 -18.69
C ILE A 3 0.01 -32.91 -19.98
N LYS A 4 -1.21 -32.53 -20.40
CA LYS A 4 -1.73 -32.90 -21.73
C LYS A 4 -2.92 -32.10 -22.25
N ASP A 5 -3.04 -30.79 -21.92
CA ASP A 5 -4.09 -29.96 -22.53
C ASP A 5 -3.56 -28.57 -22.92
N ARG A 6 -2.44 -28.53 -23.63
CA ARG A 6 -1.87 -27.29 -24.17
C ARG A 6 -1.67 -27.33 -25.69
N MET A 7 -2.59 -27.95 -26.40
CA MET A 7 -2.61 -27.89 -27.88
C MET A 7 -4.03 -28.01 -28.39
N GLN A 8 -4.88 -27.02 -28.19
CA GLN A 8 -5.97 -26.69 -29.11
C GLN A 8 -6.06 -25.17 -29.16
N GLY A 9 -5.71 -24.62 -30.33
CA GLY A 9 -5.83 -23.20 -30.64
C GLY A 9 -7.29 -22.78 -30.59
N GLY A 10 -7.67 -22.15 -29.49
CA GLY A 10 -8.95 -21.48 -29.33
C GLY A 10 -8.74 -20.00 -29.55
N THR A 11 -9.47 -19.43 -30.50
CA THR A 11 -9.60 -18.00 -30.80
C THR A 11 -9.63 -17.18 -29.50
N GLU A 12 -8.65 -16.33 -29.33
CA GLU A 12 -8.58 -15.34 -28.23
C GLU A 12 -9.84 -14.49 -28.27
N ASN A 13 -10.74 -14.72 -27.33
CA ASN A 13 -11.93 -13.91 -27.14
C ASN A 13 -11.55 -12.71 -26.25
N PRO A 14 -11.41 -11.49 -26.81
CA PRO A 14 -11.00 -10.31 -26.04
C PRO A 14 -11.97 -9.97 -24.91
N ALA A 15 -13.19 -10.51 -24.92
CA ALA A 15 -14.15 -10.43 -23.83
C ALA A 15 -13.80 -11.36 -22.65
N GLY A 16 -12.98 -12.39 -22.86
CA GLY A 16 -12.46 -13.28 -21.81
C GLY A 16 -11.36 -12.62 -21.00
N GLU A 17 -10.42 -11.96 -21.68
CA GLU A 17 -9.27 -11.30 -21.06
C GLU A 17 -9.69 -10.12 -20.16
N LYS A 18 -10.73 -9.36 -20.55
CA LYS A 18 -11.35 -8.32 -19.69
C LYS A 18 -12.11 -8.91 -18.50
N ARG A 19 -12.63 -10.15 -18.60
CA ARG A 19 -13.31 -10.82 -17.48
C ARG A 19 -12.34 -11.25 -16.38
N ASP A 20 -11.13 -11.61 -16.74
CA ASP A 20 -10.11 -12.02 -15.78
C ASP A 20 -9.50 -10.80 -15.06
N MET A 21 -9.43 -9.63 -15.70
CA MET A 21 -8.98 -8.38 -15.06
C MET A 21 -9.86 -7.93 -13.89
N ILE A 22 -11.17 -8.16 -13.93
CA ILE A 22 -12.08 -7.80 -12.81
C ILE A 22 -11.99 -8.85 -11.69
N ARG A 23 -11.65 -10.10 -11.99
CA ARG A 23 -11.39 -11.15 -11.01
C ARG A 23 -10.06 -10.98 -10.28
N GLU A 24 -9.11 -10.28 -10.88
CA GLU A 24 -7.81 -9.96 -10.29
C GLU A 24 -7.79 -8.68 -9.45
N ILE A 25 -8.93 -8.06 -9.16
CA ILE A 25 -9.02 -7.11 -8.04
C ILE A 25 -8.91 -7.92 -6.75
N THR A 26 -7.72 -8.47 -6.52
CA THR A 26 -7.32 -8.94 -5.20
C THR A 26 -7.33 -7.72 -4.29
N LEU A 27 -8.30 -7.69 -3.38
CA LEU A 27 -8.40 -6.68 -2.33
C LEU A 27 -7.13 -6.70 -1.50
N GLY A 28 -6.21 -5.76 -1.82
CA GLY A 28 -4.88 -5.67 -1.25
C GLY A 28 -3.84 -6.49 -2.04
N GLN A 29 -2.67 -5.91 -2.20
CA GLN A 29 -1.52 -6.54 -2.85
C GLN A 29 -0.81 -7.55 -1.92
N TYR A 30 -1.56 -8.24 -1.05
CA TYR A 30 -0.99 -9.20 -0.11
C TYR A 30 -0.42 -10.40 -0.86
N TYR A 31 0.87 -10.71 -0.61
CA TYR A 31 1.54 -11.89 -1.15
C TYR A 31 1.57 -12.98 -0.08
N PRO A 32 0.88 -14.12 -0.25
CA PRO A 32 0.86 -15.19 0.75
C PRO A 32 2.22 -15.92 0.77
N ALA A 33 3.04 -15.62 1.78
CA ALA A 33 4.30 -16.32 2.01
C ALA A 33 4.47 -16.61 3.51
N ASP A 34 5.10 -17.73 3.82
CA ASP A 34 5.49 -18.09 5.19
C ASP A 34 6.84 -17.45 5.53
N SER A 35 6.80 -16.26 6.13
CA SER A 35 7.99 -15.60 6.65
C SER A 35 7.77 -15.06 8.06
N VAL A 36 8.88 -14.77 8.74
CA VAL A 36 8.84 -14.14 10.07
C VAL A 36 8.09 -12.81 10.01
N LEU A 37 8.31 -12.05 8.93
CA LEU A 37 7.69 -10.75 8.73
C LEU A 37 6.15 -10.85 8.58
N HIS A 38 5.64 -11.87 7.88
CA HIS A 38 4.19 -12.09 7.77
C HIS A 38 3.53 -12.38 9.11
N LYS A 39 4.24 -13.05 10.02
CA LYS A 39 3.76 -13.47 11.35
C LYS A 39 3.92 -12.39 12.42
N LEU A 40 4.52 -11.23 12.12
CA LEU A 40 4.62 -10.09 13.05
C LEU A 40 3.26 -9.41 13.24
N ASP A 41 3.08 -8.83 14.44
CA ASP A 41 1.91 -8.00 14.75
C ASP A 41 1.85 -6.79 13.76
N PRO A 42 0.67 -6.49 13.18
CA PRO A 42 0.49 -5.38 12.25
C PRO A 42 0.94 -4.02 12.80
N ARG A 43 0.85 -3.82 14.12
CA ARG A 43 1.31 -2.60 14.78
C ARG A 43 2.81 -2.42 14.67
N VAL A 44 3.58 -3.51 14.79
CA VAL A 44 5.05 -3.49 14.66
C VAL A 44 5.45 -3.16 13.23
N LYS A 45 4.77 -3.75 12.25
CA LYS A 45 5.01 -3.48 10.82
C LYS A 45 4.71 -2.02 10.48
N LEU A 46 3.57 -1.51 10.95
CA LEU A 46 3.16 -0.12 10.74
C LEU A 46 4.14 0.85 11.40
N ALA A 47 4.51 0.62 12.66
CA ALA A 47 5.51 1.42 13.36
C ALA A 47 6.88 1.34 12.65
N GLY A 48 7.31 0.14 12.24
CA GLY A 48 8.57 -0.08 11.53
C GLY A 48 8.63 0.67 10.21
N THR A 49 7.58 0.61 9.42
CA THR A 49 7.48 1.34 8.15
C THR A 49 7.50 2.85 8.37
N MET A 50 6.75 3.36 9.36
CA MET A 50 6.74 4.79 9.69
C MET A 50 8.11 5.28 10.15
N VAL A 51 8.76 4.53 11.04
CA VAL A 51 10.12 4.85 11.52
C VAL A 51 11.12 4.84 10.36
N PHE A 52 11.04 3.85 9.47
CA PHE A 52 11.90 3.78 8.29
C PHE A 52 11.69 4.99 7.36
N ILE A 53 10.43 5.34 7.06
CA ILE A 53 10.11 6.50 6.23
C ILE A 53 10.65 7.79 6.88
N ILE A 54 10.38 8.01 8.17
CA ILE A 54 10.85 9.20 8.88
C ILE A 54 12.38 9.26 8.90
N SER A 55 13.06 8.13 9.09
CA SER A 55 14.53 8.09 9.10
C SER A 55 15.14 8.50 7.77
N LEU A 56 14.52 8.17 6.62
CA LEU A 56 14.98 8.58 5.29
C LEU A 56 14.90 10.10 5.07
N PHE A 57 14.01 10.79 5.79
CA PHE A 57 13.91 12.24 5.74
C PHE A 57 14.76 12.94 6.81
N ALA A 58 15.03 12.26 7.93
CA ALA A 58 15.80 12.82 9.02
C ALA A 58 17.33 12.77 8.81
N PHE A 59 17.77 11.75 8.06
CA PHE A 59 19.20 11.49 7.84
C PHE A 59 19.56 11.68 6.37
N HIS A 60 20.66 12.41 6.11
CA HIS A 60 21.05 12.84 4.76
C HIS A 60 22.44 12.35 4.37
N SER A 61 23.24 11.83 5.31
CA SER A 61 24.61 11.39 5.03
C SER A 61 24.66 10.11 4.17
N VAL A 62 25.71 9.96 3.35
CA VAL A 62 25.93 8.78 2.51
C VAL A 62 25.98 7.51 3.33
N GLU A 63 26.65 7.57 4.49
CA GLU A 63 26.76 6.45 5.43
C GLU A 63 25.39 6.02 5.96
N ALA A 64 24.50 6.97 6.22
CA ALA A 64 23.12 6.66 6.60
C ALA A 64 22.35 5.96 5.49
N TYR A 65 22.54 6.35 4.21
CA TYR A 65 21.94 5.63 3.09
C TYR A 65 22.45 4.20 2.96
N ILE A 66 23.74 3.95 3.24
CA ILE A 66 24.30 2.57 3.29
C ILE A 66 23.62 1.77 4.40
N GLY A 67 23.48 2.35 5.60
CA GLY A 67 22.74 1.72 6.71
C GLY A 67 21.29 1.39 6.36
N ALA A 68 20.59 2.33 5.72
CA ALA A 68 19.21 2.13 5.25
C ALA A 68 19.11 1.02 4.19
N THR A 69 20.11 0.93 3.29
CA THR A 69 20.18 -0.13 2.27
C THR A 69 20.31 -1.51 2.91
N LEU A 70 21.24 -1.64 3.86
CA LEU A 70 21.47 -2.92 4.56
C LEU A 70 20.24 -3.35 5.36
N PHE A 71 19.59 -2.41 6.04
CA PHE A 71 18.34 -2.67 6.77
C PHE A 71 17.23 -3.11 5.81
N LEU A 72 17.01 -2.37 4.74
CA LEU A 72 15.96 -2.67 3.76
C LEU A 72 16.22 -4.02 3.06
N ALA A 73 17.47 -4.30 2.68
CA ALA A 73 17.87 -5.58 2.11
C ALA A 73 17.61 -6.74 3.09
N GLY A 74 17.95 -6.58 4.37
CA GLY A 74 17.65 -7.56 5.41
C GLY A 74 16.14 -7.82 5.55
N VAL A 75 15.33 -6.77 5.56
CA VAL A 75 13.87 -6.88 5.63
C VAL A 75 13.31 -7.59 4.40
N ILE A 76 13.81 -7.29 3.19
CA ILE A 76 13.40 -7.95 1.95
C ILE A 76 13.72 -9.45 1.99
N VAL A 77 14.92 -9.82 2.38
CA VAL A 77 15.34 -11.23 2.49
C VAL A 77 14.46 -11.99 3.49
N ILE A 78 14.20 -11.39 4.66
CA ILE A 78 13.35 -11.99 5.69
C ILE A 78 11.90 -12.08 5.22
N SER A 79 11.41 -11.17 4.39
CA SER A 79 10.04 -11.16 3.89
C SER A 79 9.72 -12.34 2.95
N ARG A 80 10.72 -12.91 2.28
CA ARG A 80 10.58 -13.95 1.26
C ARG A 80 9.65 -13.57 0.10
N VAL A 81 9.42 -12.28 -0.10
CA VAL A 81 8.62 -11.78 -1.22
C VAL A 81 9.54 -11.55 -2.42
N PRO A 82 9.18 -12.02 -3.62
CA PRO A 82 9.98 -11.78 -4.82
C PRO A 82 10.12 -10.29 -5.13
N LEU A 83 11.34 -9.84 -5.42
CA LEU A 83 11.65 -8.44 -5.75
C LEU A 83 10.81 -7.91 -6.91
N SER A 84 10.42 -8.77 -7.86
CA SER A 84 9.59 -8.39 -9.00
C SER A 84 8.25 -7.77 -8.61
N PHE A 85 7.65 -8.21 -7.49
CA PHE A 85 6.41 -7.63 -6.98
C PHE A 85 6.63 -6.24 -6.37
N MET A 86 7.74 -6.04 -5.65
CA MET A 86 8.11 -4.75 -5.07
C MET A 86 8.46 -3.73 -6.16
N LEU A 87 9.16 -4.17 -7.21
CA LEU A 87 9.56 -3.32 -8.35
C LEU A 87 8.38 -2.89 -9.23
N ARG A 88 7.25 -3.60 -9.20
CA ARG A 88 6.03 -3.14 -9.90
C ARG A 88 5.55 -1.78 -9.38
N GLY A 89 5.71 -1.51 -8.09
CA GLY A 89 5.41 -0.20 -7.50
C GLY A 89 6.28 0.91 -8.07
N LEU A 90 7.57 0.63 -8.39
CA LEU A 90 8.49 1.60 -9.00
C LEU A 90 8.06 1.99 -10.41
N LYS A 91 7.51 1.07 -11.19
CA LYS A 91 7.03 1.36 -12.56
C LYS A 91 5.97 2.48 -12.55
N SER A 92 5.08 2.47 -11.57
CA SER A 92 4.03 3.50 -11.44
C SER A 92 4.59 4.89 -11.12
N ILE A 93 5.71 4.95 -10.38
CA ILE A 93 6.32 6.21 -9.91
C ILE A 93 7.51 6.63 -10.78
N PHE A 94 7.88 5.80 -11.76
CA PHE A 94 9.07 6.05 -12.60
C PHE A 94 9.04 7.43 -13.27
N PHE A 95 7.88 7.86 -13.77
CA PHE A 95 7.73 9.17 -14.40
C PHE A 95 7.96 10.31 -13.40
N LEU A 96 7.40 10.20 -12.19
CA LEU A 96 7.61 11.19 -11.12
C LEU A 96 9.07 11.23 -10.68
N MET A 97 9.71 10.06 -10.55
CA MET A 97 11.12 9.96 -10.21
C MET A 97 12.01 10.61 -11.29
N MET A 98 11.77 10.33 -12.56
CA MET A 98 12.48 10.93 -13.67
C MET A 98 12.32 12.47 -13.66
N PHE A 99 11.10 12.95 -13.47
CA PHE A 99 10.80 14.37 -13.37
C PHE A 99 11.59 15.02 -12.22
N THR A 100 11.55 14.42 -11.02
CA THR A 100 12.28 14.93 -9.85
C THR A 100 13.78 14.97 -10.08
N VAL A 101 14.37 13.93 -10.67
CA VAL A 101 15.80 13.88 -10.99
C VAL A 101 16.18 14.97 -11.97
N VAL A 102 15.43 15.13 -13.06
CA VAL A 102 15.69 16.17 -14.08
C VAL A 102 15.59 17.56 -13.46
N PHE A 103 14.56 17.84 -12.68
CA PHE A 103 14.40 19.14 -12.02
C PHE A 103 15.56 19.45 -11.07
N ASN A 104 15.94 18.51 -10.20
CA ASN A 104 17.05 18.74 -9.28
C ASN A 104 18.38 18.93 -10.01
N LEU A 105 18.60 18.23 -11.13
CA LEU A 105 19.82 18.35 -11.91
C LEU A 105 20.03 19.76 -12.50
N PHE A 106 18.95 20.43 -12.90
CA PHE A 106 19.01 21.72 -13.60
C PHE A 106 18.68 22.93 -12.73
N LEU A 107 17.89 22.77 -11.66
CA LEU A 107 17.45 23.89 -10.82
C LEU A 107 18.38 24.19 -9.66
N ILE A 108 19.17 23.20 -9.19
CA ILE A 108 20.06 23.40 -8.05
C ILE A 108 21.30 24.15 -8.49
N LYS A 109 21.53 25.32 -7.88
CA LYS A 109 22.70 26.15 -8.09
C LYS A 109 23.86 25.64 -7.25
N GLY A 110 25.06 25.57 -7.84
CA GLY A 110 26.27 25.13 -7.16
C GLY A 110 27.51 25.25 -8.07
N THR A 111 28.54 24.46 -7.80
CA THR A 111 29.77 24.42 -8.60
C THR A 111 29.47 23.79 -9.97
N PRO A 112 29.65 24.53 -11.08
CA PRO A 112 29.33 24.02 -12.42
C PRO A 112 30.33 22.92 -12.82
N VAL A 113 29.82 21.73 -13.13
CA VAL A 113 30.60 20.61 -13.70
C VAL A 113 30.57 20.68 -15.22
N VAL A 114 29.39 20.95 -15.79
CA VAL A 114 29.18 21.13 -17.22
C VAL A 114 28.22 22.28 -17.41
N SER A 115 28.65 23.29 -18.22
CA SER A 115 27.80 24.41 -18.63
C SER A 115 27.52 24.29 -20.12
N PHE A 116 26.27 24.17 -20.50
CA PHE A 116 25.84 24.18 -21.88
C PHE A 116 24.74 25.24 -22.06
N TRP A 117 25.16 26.39 -22.55
CA TRP A 117 24.37 27.58 -22.88
C TRP A 117 23.46 28.05 -21.69
N ILE A 118 22.22 27.55 -21.58
CA ILE A 118 21.26 27.94 -20.50
C ILE A 118 21.25 26.93 -19.37
N PHE A 119 21.69 25.70 -19.61
CA PHE A 119 21.67 24.60 -18.64
C PHE A 119 23.04 24.40 -18.00
N THR A 120 23.10 24.57 -16.68
CA THR A 120 24.32 24.30 -15.91
C THR A 120 24.05 23.09 -15.00
N ILE A 121 24.80 22.03 -15.23
CA ILE A 121 24.79 20.87 -14.34
C ILE A 121 25.81 21.12 -13.25
N THR A 122 25.34 21.15 -12.00
CA THR A 122 26.18 21.40 -10.83
C THR A 122 26.47 20.10 -10.09
N LYS A 123 27.59 20.05 -9.36
CA LYS A 123 27.97 18.90 -8.55
C LYS A 123 26.89 18.62 -7.49
N GLU A 124 26.46 19.65 -6.81
CA GLU A 124 25.41 19.61 -5.77
C GLU A 124 24.06 19.16 -6.36
N GLY A 125 23.76 19.55 -7.60
CA GLY A 125 22.59 19.11 -8.35
C GLY A 125 22.59 17.61 -8.62
N ILE A 126 23.74 17.04 -9.03
CA ILE A 126 23.88 15.60 -9.25
C ILE A 126 23.73 14.83 -7.95
N GLU A 127 24.42 15.25 -6.88
CA GLU A 127 24.36 14.61 -5.58
C GLU A 127 22.93 14.59 -5.03
N THR A 128 22.23 15.71 -5.08
CA THR A 128 20.84 15.82 -4.62
C THR A 128 19.90 15.00 -5.49
N ALA A 129 20.08 15.01 -6.82
CA ALA A 129 19.26 14.23 -7.74
C ALA A 129 19.38 12.72 -7.46
N VAL A 130 20.61 12.22 -7.26
CA VAL A 130 20.87 10.81 -6.92
C VAL A 130 20.29 10.47 -5.54
N ALA A 131 20.52 11.31 -4.53
CA ALA A 131 19.97 11.11 -3.19
C ALA A 131 18.44 11.05 -3.19
N MET A 132 17.77 11.95 -3.94
CA MET A 132 16.32 11.95 -4.08
C MET A 132 15.80 10.72 -4.82
N ALA A 133 16.48 10.27 -5.89
CA ALA A 133 16.12 9.04 -6.59
C ALA A 133 16.19 7.83 -5.66
N ILE A 134 17.28 7.66 -4.93
CA ILE A 134 17.46 6.58 -3.97
C ILE A 134 16.39 6.64 -2.87
N ARG A 135 16.11 7.83 -2.34
CA ARG A 135 15.08 8.05 -1.33
C ARG A 135 13.70 7.60 -1.81
N LEU A 136 13.30 8.00 -3.02
CA LEU A 136 12.03 7.60 -3.62
C LEU A 136 11.96 6.08 -3.82
N ILE A 137 13.03 5.45 -4.28
CA ILE A 137 13.10 3.99 -4.42
C ILE A 137 12.90 3.31 -3.07
N TYR A 138 13.58 3.77 -2.01
CA TYR A 138 13.46 3.17 -0.67
C TYR A 138 12.09 3.38 -0.05
N LEU A 139 11.46 4.54 -0.26
CA LEU A 139 10.08 4.81 0.16
C LEU A 139 9.10 3.82 -0.47
N VAL A 140 9.23 3.62 -1.78
CA VAL A 140 8.34 2.71 -2.52
C VAL A 140 8.56 1.27 -2.09
N ILE A 141 9.80 0.82 -2.01
CA ILE A 141 10.10 -0.56 -1.61
C ILE A 141 9.70 -0.79 -0.15
N GLY A 142 10.04 0.12 0.77
CA GLY A 142 9.71 0.00 2.18
C GLY A 142 8.20 -0.06 2.44
N SER A 143 7.41 0.81 1.79
CA SER A 143 5.95 0.76 1.87
C SER A 143 5.36 -0.48 1.19
N SER A 144 5.94 -0.94 0.07
CA SER A 144 5.51 -2.16 -0.62
C SER A 144 5.73 -3.40 0.24
N VAL A 145 6.81 -3.48 1.00
CA VAL A 145 7.04 -4.60 1.94
C VAL A 145 5.89 -4.68 2.95
N MET A 146 5.46 -3.58 3.54
CA MET A 146 4.34 -3.56 4.47
C MET A 146 3.04 -4.03 3.80
N THR A 147 2.73 -3.50 2.61
CA THR A 147 1.50 -3.82 1.87
C THR A 147 1.46 -5.28 1.42
N LEU A 148 2.60 -5.82 0.96
CA LEU A 148 2.71 -7.21 0.51
C LEU A 148 2.70 -8.23 1.65
N THR A 149 3.08 -7.83 2.87
CA THR A 149 3.18 -8.73 4.04
C THR A 149 2.04 -8.61 5.04
N THR A 150 1.08 -7.69 4.83
CA THR A 150 0.00 -7.42 5.77
C THR A 150 -1.35 -7.45 5.05
N THR A 151 -2.30 -8.21 5.56
CA THR A 151 -3.66 -8.22 4.99
C THR A 151 -4.37 -6.90 5.32
N PRO A 152 -5.32 -6.44 4.48
CA PRO A 152 -6.10 -5.23 4.76
C PRO A 152 -6.85 -5.29 6.10
N ASN A 153 -7.35 -6.45 6.49
CA ASN A 153 -8.03 -6.65 7.77
C ASN A 153 -7.07 -6.51 8.95
N ASP A 154 -5.88 -7.14 8.86
CA ASP A 154 -4.86 -7.01 9.91
C ASP A 154 -4.37 -5.56 10.02
N LEU A 155 -4.22 -4.86 8.88
CA LEU A 155 -3.83 -3.45 8.85
C LEU A 155 -4.87 -2.59 9.56
N THR A 156 -6.17 -2.82 9.31
CA THR A 156 -7.26 -2.11 9.99
C THR A 156 -7.24 -2.35 11.50
N ASP A 157 -7.04 -3.59 11.93
CA ASP A 157 -6.92 -3.96 13.36
C ASP A 157 -5.67 -3.34 14.01
N GLY A 158 -4.56 -3.30 13.29
CA GLY A 158 -3.33 -2.65 13.71
C GLY A 158 -3.51 -1.13 13.87
N LEU A 159 -4.16 -0.50 12.89
CA LEU A 159 -4.45 0.92 12.87
C LEU A 159 -5.39 1.33 14.01
N GLU A 160 -6.47 0.56 14.27
CA GLU A 160 -7.37 0.79 15.40
C GLU A 160 -6.60 0.87 16.72
N LYS A 161 -5.70 -0.10 16.95
CA LYS A 161 -4.91 -0.12 18.18
C LYS A 161 -3.84 0.96 18.23
N ALA A 162 -3.22 1.30 17.11
CA ALA A 162 -2.25 2.38 17.02
C ALA A 162 -2.90 3.76 17.26
N LEU A 163 -4.12 3.96 16.77
CA LEU A 163 -4.88 5.21 16.93
C LEU A 163 -5.66 5.29 18.26
N ARG A 164 -5.65 4.25 19.08
CA ARG A 164 -6.36 4.24 20.37
C ARG A 164 -6.07 5.46 21.27
N PRO A 165 -4.84 6.04 21.32
CA PRO A 165 -4.58 7.27 22.08
C PRO A 165 -5.44 8.46 21.64
N LEU A 166 -5.88 8.51 20.37
CA LEU A 166 -6.73 9.57 19.84
C LEU A 166 -8.15 9.54 20.43
N LYS A 167 -8.56 8.44 21.06
CA LYS A 167 -9.82 8.38 21.83
C LYS A 167 -9.85 9.47 22.93
N LYS A 168 -8.68 9.89 23.46
CA LYS A 168 -8.59 10.98 24.44
C LYS A 168 -9.05 12.33 23.90
N ILE A 169 -8.94 12.54 22.59
CA ILE A 169 -9.39 13.75 21.88
C ILE A 169 -10.75 13.53 21.19
N ARG A 170 -11.53 12.57 21.69
CA ARG A 170 -12.90 12.24 21.23
C ARG A 170 -13.02 11.74 19.79
N VAL A 171 -11.94 11.18 19.22
CA VAL A 171 -12.03 10.52 17.91
C VAL A 171 -12.65 9.14 18.09
N PRO A 172 -13.73 8.79 17.35
CA PRO A 172 -14.39 7.48 17.44
C PRO A 172 -13.61 6.39 16.69
N VAL A 173 -12.40 6.07 17.20
CA VAL A 173 -11.45 5.18 16.52
C VAL A 173 -12.02 3.78 16.31
N HIS A 174 -12.79 3.27 17.27
CA HIS A 174 -13.38 1.95 17.18
C HIS A 174 -14.45 1.89 16.08
N GLU A 175 -15.32 2.87 16.02
CA GLU A 175 -16.37 2.98 15.01
C GLU A 175 -15.77 3.08 13.60
N ILE A 176 -14.71 3.87 13.44
CA ILE A 176 -13.98 3.98 12.16
C ILE A 176 -13.41 2.61 11.76
N ALA A 177 -12.74 1.91 12.67
CA ALA A 177 -12.17 0.59 12.38
C ALA A 177 -13.26 -0.45 12.05
N MET A 178 -14.40 -0.39 12.75
CA MET A 178 -15.54 -1.25 12.46
C MET A 178 -16.11 -0.97 11.06
N ILE A 179 -16.32 0.30 10.70
CA ILE A 179 -16.78 0.68 9.36
C ILE A 179 -15.80 0.17 8.30
N MET A 180 -14.49 0.35 8.50
CA MET A 180 -13.47 -0.16 7.58
C MET A 180 -13.53 -1.68 7.43
N SER A 181 -13.68 -2.41 8.53
CA SER A 181 -13.78 -3.88 8.51
C SER A 181 -15.04 -4.37 7.77
N ILE A 182 -16.17 -3.68 7.97
CA ILE A 182 -17.42 -3.93 7.25
C ILE A 182 -17.25 -3.63 5.76
N ALA A 183 -16.66 -2.48 5.42
CA ALA A 183 -16.39 -2.08 4.04
C ALA A 183 -15.50 -3.11 3.32
N LEU A 184 -14.37 -3.51 3.92
CA LEU A 184 -13.48 -4.52 3.36
C LEU A 184 -14.17 -5.86 3.08
N ARG A 185 -15.15 -6.24 3.92
CA ARG A 185 -15.96 -7.44 3.71
C ARG A 185 -16.98 -7.28 2.57
N PHE A 186 -17.58 -6.09 2.45
CA PHE A 186 -18.62 -5.86 1.45
C PHE A 186 -18.08 -5.54 0.05
N ILE A 187 -16.85 -5.02 -0.07
CA ILE A 187 -16.27 -4.72 -1.39
C ILE A 187 -16.30 -5.94 -2.34
N PRO A 188 -15.83 -7.16 -1.97
CA PRO A 188 -15.93 -8.32 -2.87
C PRO A 188 -17.37 -8.65 -3.24
N ILE A 189 -18.27 -8.58 -2.27
CA ILE A 189 -19.69 -8.90 -2.46
C ILE A 189 -20.33 -7.89 -3.43
N LEU A 190 -20.02 -6.60 -3.28
CA LEU A 190 -20.53 -5.55 -4.17
C LEU A 190 -19.93 -5.63 -5.57
N LEU A 191 -18.68 -6.07 -5.72
CA LEU A 191 -18.07 -6.33 -7.02
C LEU A 191 -18.78 -7.46 -7.76
N GLU A 192 -19.05 -8.58 -7.08
CA GLU A 192 -19.82 -9.68 -7.66
C GLU A 192 -21.25 -9.27 -8.03
N GLU A 193 -21.89 -8.46 -7.19
CA GLU A 193 -23.23 -7.91 -7.46
C GLU A 193 -23.22 -6.98 -8.68
N THR A 194 -22.18 -6.12 -8.77
CA THR A 194 -21.97 -5.23 -9.90
C THR A 194 -21.86 -6.02 -11.21
N ASP A 195 -21.10 -7.11 -11.23
CA ASP A 195 -20.95 -7.98 -12.39
C ASP A 195 -22.28 -8.63 -12.81
N LYS A 196 -23.07 -9.07 -11.83
CA LYS A 196 -24.39 -9.65 -12.09
C LYS A 196 -25.35 -8.62 -12.67
N ILE A 197 -25.42 -7.44 -12.07
CA ILE A 197 -26.27 -6.34 -12.55
C ILE A 197 -25.84 -5.89 -13.95
N MET A 198 -24.52 -5.75 -14.18
CA MET A 198 -23.96 -5.36 -15.47
C MET A 198 -24.37 -6.36 -16.58
N LYS A 199 -24.22 -7.65 -16.34
CA LYS A 199 -24.64 -8.71 -17.29
C LYS A 199 -26.14 -8.66 -17.57
N ALA A 200 -26.96 -8.46 -16.53
CA ALA A 200 -28.40 -8.35 -16.68
C ALA A 200 -28.81 -7.11 -17.49
N GLN A 201 -28.15 -5.98 -17.29
CA GLN A 201 -28.42 -4.75 -18.04
C GLN A 201 -27.94 -4.84 -19.50
N MET A 202 -26.79 -5.48 -19.76
CA MET A 202 -26.33 -5.75 -21.13
C MET A 202 -27.31 -6.65 -21.88
N ALA A 203 -27.89 -7.66 -21.23
CA ALA A 203 -28.93 -8.52 -21.82
C ALA A 203 -30.22 -7.75 -22.15
N ARG A 204 -30.45 -6.60 -21.49
CA ARG A 204 -31.56 -5.67 -21.75
C ARG A 204 -31.21 -4.61 -22.80
N GLY A 205 -30.02 -4.69 -23.42
CA GLY A 205 -29.57 -3.76 -24.46
C GLY A 205 -28.85 -2.52 -23.94
N ALA A 206 -28.47 -2.49 -22.66
CA ALA A 206 -27.65 -1.39 -22.14
C ALA A 206 -26.23 -1.46 -22.71
N ASP A 207 -25.74 -0.31 -23.19
CA ASP A 207 -24.39 -0.15 -23.73
C ASP A 207 -23.58 0.74 -22.77
N PHE A 208 -22.49 0.20 -22.22
CA PHE A 208 -21.60 0.87 -21.25
C PHE A 208 -20.30 1.38 -21.89
N GLU A 209 -20.03 1.01 -23.16
CA GLU A 209 -18.75 1.27 -23.81
C GLU A 209 -18.81 2.36 -24.88
N SER A 210 -19.94 2.53 -25.58
CA SER A 210 -20.05 3.48 -26.68
C SER A 210 -20.42 4.90 -26.26
N GLY A 211 -19.98 5.88 -27.04
CA GLY A 211 -20.32 7.30 -26.86
C GLY A 211 -19.31 8.14 -26.07
N GLY A 212 -19.63 9.43 -25.94
CA GLY A 212 -18.83 10.40 -25.19
C GLY A 212 -18.94 10.22 -23.66
N LEU A 213 -18.08 10.92 -22.89
CA LEU A 213 -18.01 10.83 -21.43
C LEU A 213 -19.37 10.99 -20.72
N ILE A 214 -20.20 11.95 -21.18
CA ILE A 214 -21.53 12.20 -20.60
C ILE A 214 -22.49 11.05 -20.91
N GLN A 215 -22.40 10.45 -22.10
CA GLN A 215 -23.24 9.33 -22.50
C GLN A 215 -22.88 8.05 -21.74
N LYS A 216 -21.57 7.81 -21.52
CA LYS A 216 -21.08 6.72 -20.65
C LYS A 216 -21.55 6.89 -19.23
N ALA A 217 -21.47 8.11 -18.67
CA ALA A 217 -21.96 8.39 -17.31
C ALA A 217 -23.48 8.13 -17.18
N LYS A 218 -24.30 8.54 -18.16
CA LYS A 218 -25.74 8.23 -18.18
C LYS A 218 -26.00 6.73 -18.33
N GLY A 219 -25.19 6.02 -19.13
CA GLY A 219 -25.27 4.57 -19.29
C GLY A 219 -25.01 3.79 -17.99
N MET A 220 -24.27 4.39 -17.03
CA MET A 220 -24.01 3.76 -15.73
C MET A 220 -25.17 3.88 -14.72
N ILE A 221 -26.16 4.77 -14.94
CA ILE A 221 -27.29 4.94 -14.03
C ILE A 221 -28.07 3.64 -13.79
N PRO A 222 -28.41 2.83 -14.83
CA PRO A 222 -29.08 1.55 -14.64
C PRO A 222 -28.30 0.52 -13.82
N LEU A 223 -26.98 0.70 -13.69
CA LEU A 223 -26.13 -0.12 -12.84
C LEU A 223 -26.11 0.42 -11.39
N LEU A 224 -25.97 1.74 -11.22
CA LEU A 224 -25.81 2.39 -9.92
C LEU A 224 -27.07 2.28 -9.05
N VAL A 225 -28.27 2.48 -9.65
CA VAL A 225 -29.52 2.47 -8.88
C VAL A 225 -29.80 1.11 -8.22
N PRO A 226 -29.77 -0.03 -8.94
CA PRO A 226 -29.95 -1.34 -8.31
C PRO A 226 -28.86 -1.67 -7.28
N LEU A 227 -27.60 -1.30 -7.56
CA LEU A 227 -26.48 -1.51 -6.65
C LEU A 227 -26.68 -0.74 -5.33
N PHE A 228 -27.13 0.52 -5.41
CA PHE A 228 -27.42 1.34 -4.25
C PHE A 228 -28.55 0.75 -3.39
N ILE A 229 -29.63 0.30 -4.04
CA ILE A 229 -30.76 -0.35 -3.34
C ILE A 229 -30.29 -1.64 -2.65
N SER A 230 -29.47 -2.47 -3.31
CA SER A 230 -28.89 -3.67 -2.73
C SER A 230 -27.99 -3.36 -1.54
N ALA A 231 -27.13 -2.34 -1.66
CA ALA A 231 -26.27 -1.91 -0.56
C ALA A 231 -27.07 -1.43 0.66
N PHE A 232 -28.12 -0.65 0.46
CA PHE A 232 -29.00 -0.20 1.53
C PHE A 232 -29.74 -1.35 2.23
N ARG A 233 -30.24 -2.31 1.46
CA ARG A 233 -30.89 -3.49 2.01
C ARG A 233 -29.92 -4.29 2.90
N ARG A 234 -28.69 -4.50 2.42
CA ARG A 234 -27.64 -5.20 3.19
C ARG A 234 -27.24 -4.43 4.46
N ALA A 235 -27.20 -3.09 4.39
CA ALA A 235 -26.91 -2.27 5.56
C ALA A 235 -27.99 -2.41 6.62
N ASN A 236 -29.28 -2.41 6.23
CA ASN A 236 -30.40 -2.64 7.14
C ASN A 236 -30.38 -4.06 7.74
N ASP A 237 -30.14 -5.08 6.92
CA ASP A 237 -30.04 -6.46 7.40
C ASP A 237 -28.90 -6.63 8.41
N LEU A 238 -27.73 -6.00 8.14
CA LEU A 238 -26.62 -5.98 9.07
C LEU A 238 -26.94 -5.25 10.37
N ALA A 239 -27.60 -4.08 10.29
CA ALA A 239 -28.00 -3.32 11.48
C ALA A 239 -28.94 -4.14 12.37
N MET A 240 -29.98 -4.74 11.81
CA MET A 240 -30.90 -5.62 12.54
C MET A 240 -30.17 -6.83 13.16
N ALA A 241 -29.24 -7.43 12.42
CA ALA A 241 -28.44 -8.54 12.94
C ALA A 241 -27.50 -8.12 14.08
N MET A 242 -26.98 -6.90 14.05
CA MET A 242 -26.16 -6.35 15.13
C MET A 242 -27.01 -6.05 16.38
N GLU A 243 -28.18 -5.44 16.22
CA GLU A 243 -29.12 -5.21 17.31
C GLU A 243 -29.58 -6.52 17.97
N ALA A 244 -29.96 -7.52 17.17
CA ALA A 244 -30.34 -8.85 17.66
C ALA A 244 -29.24 -9.57 18.44
N ARG A 245 -27.96 -9.22 18.19
CA ARG A 245 -26.79 -9.72 18.92
C ARG A 245 -26.39 -8.84 20.11
N GLY A 246 -27.19 -7.84 20.46
CA GLY A 246 -26.95 -6.96 21.60
C GLY A 246 -25.75 -6.02 21.37
N TYR A 247 -25.55 -5.52 20.17
CA TYR A 247 -24.51 -4.53 19.91
C TYR A 247 -24.91 -3.15 20.50
N HIS A 248 -24.13 -2.67 21.46
CA HIS A 248 -24.34 -1.39 22.14
C HIS A 248 -23.13 -0.44 22.05
N GLY A 249 -22.33 -0.53 20.98
CA GLY A 249 -21.14 0.31 20.79
C GLY A 249 -19.84 -0.33 21.30
N ASP A 250 -18.90 0.51 21.72
CA ASP A 250 -17.51 0.09 22.09
C ASP A 250 -17.40 -0.37 23.56
N GLU A 251 -18.36 -0.04 24.42
CA GLU A 251 -18.27 -0.33 25.85
C GLU A 251 -18.46 -1.83 26.17
N GLY A 252 -17.50 -2.40 26.92
CA GLY A 252 -17.55 -3.79 27.36
C GLY A 252 -17.27 -4.84 26.30
N ARG A 253 -16.88 -4.47 25.09
CA ARG A 253 -16.66 -5.39 23.97
C ARG A 253 -15.27 -6.03 23.99
N THR A 254 -15.21 -7.34 23.76
CA THR A 254 -13.97 -8.10 23.56
C THR A 254 -13.84 -8.55 22.10
N LYS A 255 -12.59 -8.61 21.57
CA LYS A 255 -12.32 -9.16 20.25
C LYS A 255 -12.16 -10.69 20.34
N MET A 256 -12.76 -11.41 19.38
CA MET A 256 -12.64 -12.87 19.27
C MET A 256 -11.19 -13.32 18.99
N LYS A 257 -10.43 -12.50 18.23
CA LYS A 257 -8.99 -12.69 17.98
C LYS A 257 -8.24 -11.42 18.43
N PRO A 258 -7.89 -11.30 19.72
CA PRO A 258 -7.15 -10.15 20.19
C PRO A 258 -5.72 -10.17 19.65
N LEU A 259 -5.21 -9.00 19.22
CA LEU A 259 -3.80 -8.84 18.90
C LEU A 259 -2.99 -8.91 20.21
N VAL A 260 -2.13 -9.91 20.35
CA VAL A 260 -1.26 -10.13 21.51
C VAL A 260 0.19 -10.11 21.07
N TYR A 261 0.99 -9.26 21.70
CA TYR A 261 2.43 -9.20 21.44
C TYR A 261 3.13 -10.50 21.79
N GLN A 262 3.89 -11.04 20.84
CA GLN A 262 4.73 -12.22 21.01
C GLN A 262 6.20 -11.81 21.20
N ASN A 263 7.05 -12.76 21.62
CA ASN A 263 8.49 -12.48 21.79
C ASN A 263 9.16 -11.99 20.49
N ARG A 264 8.71 -12.47 19.33
CA ARG A 264 9.19 -12.01 18.01
C ARG A 264 8.87 -10.53 17.76
N ASP A 265 7.74 -10.04 18.24
CA ASP A 265 7.36 -8.63 18.09
C ASP A 265 8.26 -7.71 18.95
N ARG A 266 8.62 -8.18 20.15
CA ARG A 266 9.58 -7.48 21.01
C ARG A 266 10.96 -7.43 20.36
N MET A 267 11.42 -8.57 19.79
CA MET A 267 12.70 -8.60 19.05
C MET A 267 12.68 -7.63 17.86
N ALA A 268 11.57 -7.54 17.14
CA ALA A 268 11.44 -6.60 16.03
C ALA A 268 11.53 -5.13 16.48
N TYR A 269 10.95 -4.77 17.64
CA TYR A 269 11.14 -3.44 18.23
C TYR A 269 12.59 -3.18 18.65
N PHE A 270 13.29 -4.17 19.21
CA PHE A 270 14.71 -4.03 19.54
C PHE A 270 15.58 -3.84 18.28
N LEU A 271 15.30 -4.59 17.21
CA LEU A 271 15.97 -4.41 15.92
C LEU A 271 15.72 -3.03 15.33
N LEU A 272 14.49 -2.54 15.43
CA LEU A 272 14.10 -1.21 14.97
C LEU A 272 14.82 -0.10 15.77
N LEU A 273 14.92 -0.25 17.06
CA LEU A 273 15.65 0.68 17.94
C LEU A 273 17.15 0.64 17.62
N GLY A 274 17.71 -0.56 17.45
CA GLY A 274 19.11 -0.75 17.01
C GLY A 274 19.36 -0.07 15.65
N TYR A 275 18.44 -0.21 14.69
CA TYR A 275 18.51 0.49 13.42
C TYR A 275 18.56 2.01 13.60
N LEU A 276 17.68 2.60 14.41
CA LEU A 276 17.68 4.05 14.68
C LEU A 276 18.98 4.53 15.34
N VAL A 277 19.50 3.78 16.30
CA VAL A 277 20.77 4.10 16.96
C VAL A 277 21.93 4.07 15.94
N ILE A 278 21.98 3.04 15.12
CA ILE A 278 23.00 2.93 14.05
C ILE A 278 22.89 4.10 13.08
N MET A 279 21.67 4.42 12.62
CA MET A 279 21.42 5.55 11.72
C MET A 279 21.87 6.89 12.32
N PHE A 280 21.61 7.09 13.62
CA PHE A 280 22.04 8.30 14.32
C PHE A 280 23.58 8.41 14.39
N PHE A 281 24.28 7.31 14.71
CA PHE A 281 25.73 7.28 14.73
C PHE A 281 26.35 7.48 13.34
N LEU A 282 25.83 6.80 12.32
CA LEU A 282 26.30 6.94 10.94
C LEU A 282 26.13 8.38 10.44
N ASN A 283 24.99 9.00 10.72
CA ASN A 283 24.75 10.39 10.33
C ASN A 283 25.72 11.36 11.06
N ARG A 284 26.10 11.06 12.31
CA ARG A 284 27.11 11.85 13.04
C ARG A 284 28.50 11.71 12.43
N ILE A 285 28.89 10.49 12.04
CA ILE A 285 30.20 10.24 11.40
C ILE A 285 30.26 10.98 10.07
N GLY A 286 29.24 10.89 9.22
CA GLY A 286 29.17 11.62 7.94
C GLY A 286 29.23 13.13 8.10
N PHE A 287 28.58 13.67 9.14
CA PHE A 287 28.65 15.10 9.45
C PHE A 287 30.08 15.56 9.81
N PHE A 288 30.83 14.75 10.59
CA PHE A 288 32.22 15.05 10.94
C PHE A 288 33.21 14.82 9.81
N ALA A 289 32.90 13.92 8.88
CA ALA A 289 33.73 13.67 7.69
C ALA A 289 33.61 14.77 6.60
N GLY A 290 32.71 15.74 6.75
CA GLY A 290 32.54 16.87 5.84
C GLY A 290 32.10 16.47 4.44
N LEU A 291 31.39 15.33 4.31
CA LEU A 291 30.94 14.75 3.04
C LEU A 291 29.61 15.35 2.54
N TRP A 292 29.10 16.41 3.20
CA TRP A 292 27.92 17.20 2.80
C TRP A 292 28.02 18.64 3.28
#